data_117794c9cc088c126cee3bd00e66a5ca
#
_entry.id   117794c9cc088c126cee3bd00e66a5ca
#
_cell.length_a   1.000
_cell.length_b   1.000
_cell.length_c   1.000
_cell.angle_alpha   90.00
_cell.angle_beta   90.00
_cell.angle_gamma   90.00
#
_symmetry.space_group_name_H-M   'P 1'
#
loop_
_entity.id
_entity.type
_entity.pdbx_description
1 polymer ?
#
loop_
_entity_poly.entity_id
_entity_poly.type
_entity_poly.pdbx_seq_one_letter_code
_entity_poly.pdbx_strand_id
1 'polypeptide(L)'
;MNTYANPNSAFPSQTVPDAEKASPDYGRRVAQAIESEWWRQGGNGTRFATSYNRFHTLRLYARGEQPVQKYKDELAINGDMSYMNLDWKPVPVISKFVDIVANGMNNKTYEIKAFAQDPVSLKKRTDYATAILEDMLAKPYLNELKQTLGVNEYQTDESKLPDSPDELDLHMQLSYKESVEIAEEEVIDNTLKKNRFDNVKKRFNYDLVTLGVGCAKTSWNPANGVTVDYVDPANLIYSYTEDPNFEDIYYVGEVKSVNLADLKTQFPYLSDEEMEQIQKYPGNSEYLRNWSGRNDEQ
;
A
#
# COMPACT_ATOMS: atom_id res chain seq x y z
N MET A 1 24.85 8.79 -13.90
CA MET A 1 24.60 9.85 -14.91
C MET A 1 23.39 9.43 -15.74
N ASN A 2 22.26 10.13 -15.55
CA ASN A 2 21.00 9.80 -16.20
C ASN A 2 21.03 10.25 -17.68
N THR A 3 21.38 9.35 -18.59
CA THR A 3 21.43 9.58 -20.05
C THR A 3 20.07 9.53 -20.75
N TYR A 4 18.96 9.52 -20.00
CA TYR A 4 17.62 9.28 -20.57
C TYR A 4 16.65 10.45 -20.46
N ALA A 5 17.06 11.59 -19.97
CA ALA A 5 16.23 12.79 -20.00
C ALA A 5 16.21 13.39 -21.40
N ASN A 6 15.21 13.05 -22.19
CA ASN A 6 14.88 13.79 -23.39
C ASN A 6 14.25 15.12 -22.95
N PRO A 7 14.80 16.29 -23.32
CA PRO A 7 14.29 17.58 -22.88
C PRO A 7 12.82 17.83 -23.27
N ASN A 8 12.29 17.10 -24.26
CA ASN A 8 10.87 17.16 -24.67
C ASN A 8 9.95 16.24 -23.86
N SER A 9 10.47 15.42 -22.94
CA SER A 9 9.73 14.48 -22.13
C SER A 9 9.90 14.72 -20.63
N ALA A 10 10.45 15.88 -20.25
CA ALA A 10 10.58 16.24 -18.84
C ALA A 10 9.19 16.33 -18.18
N PHE A 11 9.07 15.74 -17.02
CA PHE A 11 7.83 15.82 -16.23
C PHE A 11 7.51 17.29 -15.92
N PRO A 12 6.25 17.75 -16.12
CA PRO A 12 5.90 19.15 -15.90
C PRO A 12 6.15 19.58 -14.45
N SER A 13 6.48 20.87 -14.26
CA SER A 13 6.74 21.42 -12.93
C SER A 13 5.55 21.22 -12.00
N GLN A 14 5.82 20.79 -10.78
CA GLN A 14 4.81 20.58 -9.73
C GLN A 14 4.48 21.85 -8.94
N THR A 15 5.27 22.91 -9.11
CA THR A 15 5.11 24.19 -8.42
C THR A 15 4.08 25.10 -9.06
N VAL A 16 3.45 24.69 -10.16
CA VAL A 16 2.37 25.43 -10.85
C VAL A 16 1.12 25.50 -9.99
N PRO A 17 0.32 26.57 -10.10
CA PRO A 17 -0.97 26.69 -9.39
C PRO A 17 -1.93 25.55 -9.74
N ASP A 18 -2.79 25.20 -8.77
CA ASP A 18 -3.74 24.10 -8.94
C ASP A 18 -4.73 24.29 -10.11
N ALA A 19 -5.07 25.55 -10.44
CA ALA A 19 -5.89 25.86 -11.61
C ALA A 19 -5.22 25.47 -12.93
N GLU A 20 -3.89 25.61 -13.03
CA GLU A 20 -3.14 25.17 -14.20
C GLU A 20 -2.98 23.63 -14.22
N LYS A 21 -2.77 23.00 -13.05
CA LYS A 21 -2.71 21.53 -12.94
C LYS A 21 -4.01 20.86 -13.34
N ALA A 22 -5.16 21.52 -13.10
CA ALA A 22 -6.46 21.04 -13.51
C ALA A 22 -6.72 21.15 -15.03
N SER A 23 -5.84 21.80 -15.78
CA SER A 23 -6.01 21.97 -17.22
C SER A 23 -5.77 20.67 -17.98
N PRO A 24 -6.53 20.41 -19.08
CA PRO A 24 -6.32 19.24 -19.93
C PRO A 24 -4.91 19.19 -20.55
N ASP A 25 -4.29 20.33 -20.79
CA ASP A 25 -2.95 20.43 -21.37
C ASP A 25 -1.87 20.00 -20.40
N TYR A 26 -2.03 20.31 -19.11
CA TYR A 26 -1.14 19.84 -18.08
C TYR A 26 -1.24 18.30 -17.95
N GLY A 27 -2.45 17.76 -17.89
CA GLY A 27 -2.70 16.32 -17.83
C GLY A 27 -2.09 15.58 -19.05
N ARG A 28 -2.20 16.16 -20.24
CA ARG A 28 -1.61 15.60 -21.46
C ARG A 28 -0.07 15.57 -21.40
N ARG A 29 0.56 16.64 -20.91
CA ARG A 29 2.02 16.68 -20.69
C ARG A 29 2.50 15.66 -19.68
N VAL A 30 1.77 15.48 -18.57
CA VAL A 30 2.03 14.42 -17.56
C VAL A 30 1.96 13.03 -18.21
N ALA A 31 0.90 12.74 -18.94
CA ALA A 31 0.72 11.45 -19.61
C ALA A 31 1.86 11.16 -20.60
N GLN A 32 2.24 12.14 -21.44
CA GLN A 32 3.34 12.01 -22.38
C GLN A 32 4.70 11.80 -21.71
N ALA A 33 4.94 12.46 -20.56
CA ALA A 33 6.17 12.28 -19.79
C ALA A 33 6.25 10.85 -19.23
N ILE A 34 5.17 10.36 -18.63
CA ILE A 34 5.08 8.99 -18.09
C ILE A 34 5.22 7.96 -19.23
N GLU A 35 4.51 8.16 -20.35
CA GLU A 35 4.59 7.27 -21.51
C GLU A 35 6.03 7.21 -22.06
N SER A 36 6.69 8.34 -22.19
CA SER A 36 8.07 8.38 -22.65
C SER A 36 9.06 7.70 -21.72
N GLU A 37 8.83 7.75 -20.41
CA GLU A 37 9.69 7.13 -19.42
C GLU A 37 9.51 5.60 -19.35
N TRP A 38 8.27 5.12 -19.41
CA TRP A 38 7.94 3.73 -19.15
C TRP A 38 7.77 2.87 -20.41
N TRP A 39 7.28 3.45 -21.51
CA TRP A 39 6.98 2.69 -22.75
C TRP A 39 7.89 3.02 -23.92
N ARG A 40 8.77 4.03 -23.80
CA ARG A 40 9.76 4.25 -24.84
C ARG A 40 10.77 3.12 -24.88
N GLN A 41 10.97 2.55 -26.04
CA GLN A 41 11.93 1.46 -26.24
C GLN A 41 13.37 1.93 -26.03
N GLY A 42 14.09 1.23 -25.15
CA GLY A 42 15.54 1.26 -25.05
C GLY A 42 16.13 0.01 -25.70
N GLY A 43 17.45 -0.14 -25.70
CA GLY A 43 18.14 -1.31 -26.28
C GLY A 43 17.69 -2.68 -25.76
N ASN A 44 17.12 -2.75 -24.56
CA ASN A 44 16.66 -3.98 -23.89
C ASN A 44 15.13 -4.05 -23.71
N GLY A 45 14.37 -3.31 -24.49
CA GLY A 45 12.93 -3.23 -24.35
C GLY A 45 12.45 -2.00 -23.55
N THR A 46 11.16 -1.97 -23.20
CA THR A 46 10.58 -0.88 -22.42
C THR A 46 10.90 -1.04 -20.94
N ARG A 47 10.99 0.06 -20.19
CA ARG A 47 11.19 0.04 -18.74
C ARG A 47 10.10 -0.79 -18.06
N PHE A 48 8.84 -0.63 -18.51
CA PHE A 48 7.71 -1.39 -17.98
C PHE A 48 7.89 -2.91 -18.19
N ALA A 49 8.18 -3.36 -19.41
CA ALA A 49 8.37 -4.77 -19.70
C ALA A 49 9.54 -5.38 -18.91
N THR A 50 10.63 -4.65 -18.78
CA THR A 50 11.81 -5.09 -18.00
C THR A 50 11.45 -5.27 -16.52
N SER A 51 10.75 -4.30 -15.91
CA SER A 51 10.30 -4.35 -14.52
C SER A 51 9.32 -5.50 -14.31
N TYR A 52 8.31 -5.61 -15.18
CA TYR A 52 7.31 -6.67 -15.14
C TYR A 52 7.95 -8.08 -15.21
N ASN A 53 8.81 -8.29 -16.18
CA ASN A 53 9.51 -9.58 -16.36
C ASN A 53 10.40 -9.91 -15.16
N ARG A 54 11.07 -8.92 -14.58
CA ARG A 54 11.87 -9.10 -13.37
C ARG A 54 11.01 -9.60 -12.21
N PHE A 55 9.89 -8.96 -11.94
CA PHE A 55 8.98 -9.37 -10.85
C PHE A 55 8.40 -10.77 -11.11
N HIS A 56 8.02 -11.06 -12.36
CA HIS A 56 7.53 -12.38 -12.72
C HIS A 56 8.60 -13.46 -12.50
N THR A 57 9.83 -13.22 -12.92
CA THR A 57 10.95 -14.11 -12.71
C THR A 57 11.20 -14.36 -11.22
N LEU A 58 11.20 -13.33 -10.39
CA LEU A 58 11.35 -13.47 -8.92
C LEU A 58 10.26 -14.35 -8.31
N ARG A 59 9.01 -14.21 -8.76
CA ARG A 59 7.90 -15.07 -8.32
C ARG A 59 8.08 -16.53 -8.74
N LEU A 60 8.60 -16.79 -9.94
CA LEU A 60 8.93 -18.15 -10.37
C LEU A 60 10.03 -18.76 -9.49
N TYR A 61 11.08 -18.00 -9.18
CA TYR A 61 12.13 -18.46 -8.25
C TYR A 61 11.58 -18.76 -6.84
N ALA A 62 10.71 -17.89 -6.33
CA ALA A 62 10.08 -18.09 -5.02
C ALA A 62 9.23 -19.37 -4.96
N ARG A 63 8.60 -19.78 -6.07
CA ARG A 63 7.84 -21.03 -6.17
C ARG A 63 8.68 -22.25 -6.49
N GLY A 64 9.93 -22.07 -6.89
CA GLY A 64 10.79 -23.16 -7.39
C GLY A 64 10.47 -23.59 -8.81
N GLU A 65 9.79 -22.72 -9.58
CA GLU A 65 9.39 -22.95 -10.98
C GLU A 65 10.31 -22.23 -11.98
N GLN A 66 11.54 -21.96 -11.59
CA GLN A 66 12.49 -21.27 -12.46
C GLN A 66 12.80 -22.09 -13.73
N PRO A 67 12.96 -21.43 -14.89
CA PRO A 67 13.30 -22.10 -16.13
C PRO A 67 14.71 -22.71 -16.04
N VAL A 68 14.82 -23.99 -16.27
CA VAL A 68 16.10 -24.72 -16.23
C VAL A 68 16.86 -24.66 -17.55
N GLN A 69 16.22 -24.25 -18.63
CA GLN A 69 16.82 -24.22 -19.96
C GLN A 69 18.08 -23.37 -20.02
N LYS A 70 18.07 -22.21 -19.36
CA LYS A 70 19.26 -21.35 -19.27
C LYS A 70 20.48 -22.08 -18.73
N TYR A 71 20.31 -22.88 -17.68
CA TYR A 71 21.40 -23.65 -17.07
C TYR A 71 21.83 -24.78 -17.95
N LYS A 72 20.90 -25.42 -18.69
CA LYS A 72 21.23 -26.44 -19.68
C LYS A 72 22.07 -25.84 -20.80
N ASP A 73 21.71 -24.69 -21.31
CA ASP A 73 22.43 -24.02 -22.39
C ASP A 73 23.83 -23.58 -21.96
N GLU A 74 24.00 -23.11 -20.72
CA GLU A 74 25.29 -22.70 -20.17
C GLU A 74 26.24 -23.90 -19.92
N LEU A 75 25.68 -25.06 -19.61
CA LEU A 75 26.44 -26.27 -19.34
C LEU A 75 26.68 -27.17 -20.57
N ALA A 76 25.94 -26.88 -21.66
CA ALA A 76 26.07 -27.67 -22.88
C ALA A 76 27.42 -27.40 -23.57
N ILE A 77 28.16 -28.47 -23.87
CA ILE A 77 29.39 -28.40 -24.67
C ILE A 77 29.00 -28.59 -26.14
N ASN A 78 29.12 -27.54 -26.95
CA ASN A 78 28.69 -27.57 -28.37
C ASN A 78 27.23 -28.01 -28.59
N GLY A 79 26.34 -27.69 -27.63
CA GLY A 79 24.93 -28.11 -27.66
C GLY A 79 24.65 -29.52 -27.19
N ASP A 80 25.67 -30.28 -26.81
CA ASP A 80 25.54 -31.65 -26.30
C ASP A 80 25.60 -31.68 -24.75
N MET A 81 24.62 -32.35 -24.16
CA MET A 81 24.49 -32.59 -22.70
C MET A 81 24.44 -34.06 -22.36
N SER A 82 24.66 -34.97 -23.32
CA SER A 82 24.57 -36.43 -23.12
C SER A 82 25.55 -36.96 -22.12
N TYR A 83 26.65 -36.23 -21.87
CA TYR A 83 27.66 -36.56 -20.89
C TYR A 83 27.25 -36.31 -19.42
N MET A 84 26.17 -35.55 -19.22
CA MET A 84 25.67 -35.23 -17.89
C MET A 84 24.40 -36.01 -17.56
N ASN A 85 24.51 -36.90 -16.61
CA ASN A 85 23.36 -37.62 -16.05
C ASN A 85 22.82 -36.86 -14.82
N LEU A 86 22.26 -35.69 -15.07
CA LEU A 86 21.72 -34.81 -14.02
C LEU A 86 20.20 -34.79 -14.05
N ASP A 87 19.59 -34.85 -12.89
CA ASP A 87 18.16 -34.53 -12.72
C ASP A 87 17.96 -32.99 -12.70
N TRP A 88 17.34 -32.48 -13.76
CA TRP A 88 17.11 -31.05 -13.95
C TRP A 88 15.86 -30.52 -13.22
N LYS A 89 15.33 -31.30 -12.27
CA LYS A 89 14.23 -30.84 -11.46
C LYS A 89 14.69 -29.77 -10.48
N PRO A 90 14.10 -28.55 -10.49
CA PRO A 90 14.37 -27.54 -9.48
C PRO A 90 14.01 -28.06 -8.09
N VAL A 91 14.90 -27.84 -7.14
CA VAL A 91 14.61 -28.13 -5.73
C VAL A 91 14.07 -26.87 -5.07
N PRO A 92 12.78 -26.81 -4.65
CA PRO A 92 12.14 -25.59 -4.14
C PRO A 92 12.55 -25.30 -2.68
N VAL A 93 13.84 -25.03 -2.45
CA VAL A 93 14.36 -24.70 -1.11
C VAL A 93 13.86 -23.34 -0.65
N ILE A 94 13.90 -22.36 -1.56
CA ILE A 94 13.53 -20.97 -1.27
C ILE A 94 12.06 -20.85 -0.88
N SER A 95 11.15 -21.61 -1.53
CA SER A 95 9.71 -21.52 -1.26
C SER A 95 9.37 -21.76 0.21
N LYS A 96 10.04 -22.72 0.85
CA LYS A 96 9.83 -23.01 2.28
C LYS A 96 10.19 -21.81 3.18
N PHE A 97 11.29 -21.14 2.88
CA PHE A 97 11.72 -19.97 3.65
C PHE A 97 10.80 -18.78 3.42
N VAL A 98 10.37 -18.56 2.17
CA VAL A 98 9.39 -17.52 1.83
C VAL A 98 8.09 -17.76 2.59
N ASP A 99 7.58 -18.99 2.60
CA ASP A 99 6.35 -19.35 3.30
C ASP A 99 6.47 -19.16 4.82
N ILE A 100 7.59 -19.54 5.43
CA ILE A 100 7.83 -19.35 6.86
C ILE A 100 7.82 -17.86 7.21
N VAL A 101 8.55 -17.04 6.46
CA VAL A 101 8.64 -15.60 6.73
C VAL A 101 7.30 -14.91 6.47
N ALA A 102 6.66 -15.18 5.33
CA ALA A 102 5.37 -14.59 4.98
C ALA A 102 4.28 -14.97 5.99
N ASN A 103 4.21 -16.23 6.41
CA ASN A 103 3.26 -16.67 7.44
C ASN A 103 3.59 -16.08 8.82
N GLY A 104 4.86 -15.93 9.16
CA GLY A 104 5.29 -15.24 10.38
C GLY A 104 4.82 -13.78 10.40
N MET A 105 4.91 -13.08 9.27
CA MET A 105 4.38 -11.71 9.14
C MET A 105 2.85 -11.66 9.19
N ASN A 106 2.16 -12.64 8.59
CA ASN A 106 0.69 -12.71 8.60
C ASN A 106 0.12 -12.92 10.01
N ASN A 107 0.82 -13.69 10.84
CA ASN A 107 0.41 -13.99 12.22
C ASN A 107 0.61 -12.82 13.19
N LYS A 108 1.32 -11.77 12.79
CA LYS A 108 1.42 -10.56 13.61
C LYS A 108 0.06 -9.87 13.65
N THR A 109 -0.47 -9.75 14.86
CA THR A 109 -1.66 -8.96 15.13
C THR A 109 -1.30 -7.48 15.18
N TYR A 110 -2.23 -6.63 14.82
CA TYR A 110 -2.15 -5.19 14.97
C TYR A 110 -3.35 -4.72 15.79
N GLU A 111 -3.17 -3.65 16.51
CA GLU A 111 -4.21 -2.97 17.24
C GLU A 111 -4.38 -1.59 16.63
N ILE A 112 -5.63 -1.21 16.38
CA ILE A 112 -5.98 0.10 15.84
C ILE A 112 -6.19 1.02 17.04
N LYS A 113 -5.46 2.14 17.07
CA LYS A 113 -5.62 3.19 18.07
C LYS A 113 -5.78 4.52 17.38
N ALA A 114 -6.87 5.21 17.66
CA ALA A 114 -7.14 6.56 17.21
C ALA A 114 -6.93 7.55 18.37
N PHE A 115 -6.41 8.71 18.05
CA PHE A 115 -6.19 9.80 18.99
C PHE A 115 -6.68 11.10 18.39
N ALA A 116 -7.64 11.75 19.03
CA ALA A 116 -8.12 13.05 18.62
C ALA A 116 -7.05 14.13 18.89
N GLN A 117 -6.74 14.92 17.86
CA GLN A 117 -5.75 16.00 17.93
C GLN A 117 -6.36 17.40 17.81
N ASP A 118 -7.69 17.48 17.76
CA ASP A 118 -8.39 18.78 17.72
C ASP A 118 -8.27 19.51 19.07
N PRO A 119 -8.24 20.85 19.09
CA PRO A 119 -8.07 21.64 20.31
C PRO A 119 -9.14 21.38 21.39
N VAL A 120 -10.36 21.01 20.98
CA VAL A 120 -11.47 20.73 21.91
C VAL A 120 -11.23 19.41 22.65
N SER A 121 -10.87 18.36 21.92
CA SER A 121 -10.57 17.04 22.51
C SER A 121 -9.32 17.06 23.36
N LEU A 122 -8.28 17.77 22.92
CA LEU A 122 -7.08 17.99 23.73
C LEU A 122 -7.38 18.72 25.05
N LYS A 123 -8.25 19.73 25.01
CA LYS A 123 -8.69 20.43 26.22
C LYS A 123 -9.43 19.49 27.17
N LYS A 124 -10.41 18.73 26.67
CA LYS A 124 -11.17 17.78 27.49
C LYS A 124 -10.25 16.73 28.12
N ARG A 125 -9.26 16.23 27.37
CA ARG A 125 -8.26 15.29 27.88
C ARG A 125 -7.46 15.90 29.02
N THR A 126 -7.04 17.18 28.86
CA THR A 126 -6.30 17.90 29.90
C THR A 126 -7.18 18.18 31.11
N ASP A 127 -8.42 18.62 30.91
CA ASP A 127 -9.39 18.89 31.98
C ASP A 127 -9.67 17.61 32.79
N TYR A 128 -9.84 16.48 32.11
CA TYR A 128 -10.02 15.17 32.76
C TYR A 128 -8.80 14.71 33.56
N ALA A 129 -7.61 14.84 32.98
CA ALA A 129 -6.36 14.53 33.70
C ALA A 129 -6.16 15.41 34.94
N THR A 130 -6.54 16.68 34.85
CA THR A 130 -6.49 17.62 35.98
C THR A 130 -7.49 17.23 37.06
N ALA A 131 -8.72 16.86 36.69
CA ALA A 131 -9.74 16.41 37.63
C ALA A 131 -9.32 15.14 38.39
N ILE A 132 -8.72 14.15 37.68
CA ILE A 132 -8.17 12.96 38.35
C ILE A 132 -7.04 13.31 39.30
N LEU A 133 -6.14 14.20 38.89
CA LEU A 133 -5.02 14.63 39.73
C LEU A 133 -5.51 15.35 40.99
N GLU A 134 -6.51 16.22 40.87
CA GLU A 134 -7.16 16.86 42.02
C GLU A 134 -7.80 15.86 42.95
N ASP A 135 -8.60 14.91 42.43
CA ASP A 135 -9.23 13.86 43.22
C ASP A 135 -8.18 12.95 43.90
N MET A 136 -7.09 12.64 43.21
CA MET A 136 -5.99 11.82 43.74
C MET A 136 -5.27 12.53 44.90
N LEU A 137 -4.99 13.82 44.77
CA LEU A 137 -4.36 14.61 45.84
C LEU A 137 -5.31 14.82 47.04
N ALA A 138 -6.62 14.95 46.77
CA ALA A 138 -7.64 15.16 47.76
C ALA A 138 -8.19 13.82 48.39
N LYS A 139 -7.78 12.65 47.86
CA LYS A 139 -8.26 11.33 48.24
C LYS A 139 -8.37 11.09 49.77
N PRO A 140 -7.33 11.42 50.58
CA PRO A 140 -7.45 11.20 52.03
C PRO A 140 -8.54 12.06 52.65
N TYR A 141 -8.69 13.31 52.23
CA TYR A 141 -9.66 14.26 52.72
C TYR A 141 -11.10 13.92 52.27
N LEU A 142 -11.25 13.55 51.00
CA LEU A 142 -12.55 13.13 50.43
C LEU A 142 -13.05 11.83 51.09
N ASN A 143 -12.17 10.91 51.44
CA ASN A 143 -12.54 9.70 52.18
C ASN A 143 -13.02 10.01 53.61
N GLU A 144 -12.42 10.97 54.32
CA GLU A 144 -12.85 11.43 55.61
C GLU A 144 -14.23 12.09 55.54
N LEU A 145 -14.50 12.94 54.56
CA LEU A 145 -15.80 13.53 54.28
C LEU A 145 -16.88 12.48 53.99
N LYS A 146 -16.55 11.47 53.20
CA LYS A 146 -17.45 10.36 52.87
C LYS A 146 -17.84 9.55 54.12
N GLN A 147 -16.88 9.30 55.00
CA GLN A 147 -17.14 8.57 56.25
C GLN A 147 -17.93 9.39 57.28
N THR A 148 -17.69 10.72 57.35
CA THR A 148 -18.26 11.58 58.36
C THR A 148 -19.66 12.10 57.96
N LEU A 149 -19.82 12.49 56.70
CA LEU A 149 -21.03 13.14 56.19
C LEU A 149 -21.82 12.27 55.21
N GLY A 150 -21.27 11.13 54.76
CA GLY A 150 -21.92 10.26 53.78
C GLY A 150 -22.04 10.83 52.37
N VAL A 151 -21.31 11.92 52.09
CA VAL A 151 -21.36 12.63 50.78
C VAL A 151 -20.15 12.21 49.92
N ASN A 152 -20.42 11.87 48.69
CA ASN A 152 -19.34 11.55 47.71
C ASN A 152 -19.08 12.78 46.85
N GLU A 153 -17.97 13.46 47.04
CA GLU A 153 -17.56 14.70 46.39
C GLU A 153 -16.46 14.44 45.34
N TYR A 154 -16.17 13.18 44.98
CA TYR A 154 -15.21 12.92 43.88
C TYR A 154 -15.79 13.42 42.56
N GLN A 155 -14.92 14.10 41.77
CA GLN A 155 -15.25 14.58 40.42
C GLN A 155 -15.21 13.43 39.41
N THR A 156 -14.43 12.37 39.72
CA THR A 156 -14.20 11.22 38.87
C THR A 156 -14.65 9.91 39.55
N ASP A 157 -14.59 8.79 38.82
CA ASP A 157 -14.95 7.48 39.35
C ASP A 157 -13.89 6.98 40.36
N GLU A 158 -14.22 6.96 41.64
CA GLU A 158 -13.34 6.51 42.73
C GLU A 158 -12.70 5.14 42.47
N SER A 159 -13.42 4.24 41.80
CA SER A 159 -12.93 2.89 41.50
C SER A 159 -11.81 2.83 40.47
N LYS A 160 -11.65 3.89 39.71
CA LYS A 160 -10.66 4.00 38.66
C LYS A 160 -9.54 5.02 38.98
N LEU A 161 -9.56 5.54 40.21
CA LEU A 161 -8.60 6.59 40.62
C LEU A 161 -7.21 5.97 40.79
N PRO A 162 -6.17 6.48 40.06
CA PRO A 162 -4.80 6.05 40.23
C PRO A 162 -4.27 6.37 41.64
N ASP A 163 -3.31 5.60 42.11
CA ASP A 163 -2.67 5.84 43.40
C ASP A 163 -1.36 6.64 43.30
N SER A 164 -0.80 6.76 42.09
CA SER A 164 0.43 7.48 41.84
C SER A 164 0.41 8.28 40.52
N PRO A 165 1.25 9.31 40.35
CA PRO A 165 1.37 10.05 39.10
C PRO A 165 1.74 9.16 37.90
N ASP A 166 2.55 8.14 38.10
CA ASP A 166 2.95 7.20 37.05
C ASP A 166 1.75 6.34 36.59
N GLU A 167 0.88 5.99 37.54
CA GLU A 167 -0.39 5.30 37.23
C GLU A 167 -1.38 6.22 36.52
N LEU A 168 -1.37 7.51 36.79
CA LEU A 168 -2.18 8.49 36.07
C LEU A 168 -1.79 8.52 34.58
N ASP A 169 -0.50 8.57 34.29
CA ASP A 169 -0.03 8.54 32.91
C ASP A 169 -0.44 7.24 32.21
N LEU A 170 -0.35 6.13 32.90
CA LEU A 170 -0.79 4.83 32.39
C LEU A 170 -2.31 4.80 32.16
N HIS A 171 -3.10 5.34 33.10
CA HIS A 171 -4.54 5.46 32.96
C HIS A 171 -4.93 6.32 31.77
N MET A 172 -4.25 7.47 31.56
CA MET A 172 -4.50 8.36 30.43
C MET A 172 -4.13 7.72 29.08
N GLN A 173 -3.17 6.81 29.06
CA GLN A 173 -2.80 6.08 27.84
C GLN A 173 -3.69 4.88 27.54
N LEU A 174 -4.15 4.17 28.54
CA LEU A 174 -4.84 2.90 28.37
C LEU A 174 -6.37 3.00 28.53
N SER A 175 -6.86 3.86 29.42
CA SER A 175 -8.26 3.89 29.83
C SER A 175 -9.03 5.11 29.35
N TYR A 176 -8.34 6.26 29.15
CA TYR A 176 -9.00 7.44 28.64
C TYR A 176 -9.20 7.35 27.14
N LYS A 177 -10.45 7.41 26.71
CA LYS A 177 -10.82 7.52 25.30
C LYS A 177 -12.06 8.39 25.15
N GLU A 178 -12.01 9.31 24.18
CA GLU A 178 -13.20 10.03 23.76
C GLU A 178 -14.10 9.18 22.86
N SER A 179 -15.40 9.51 22.86
CA SER A 179 -16.38 8.83 22.02
C SER A 179 -16.02 8.91 20.51
N VAL A 180 -15.39 9.99 20.08
CA VAL A 180 -14.93 10.17 18.71
C VAL A 180 -13.79 9.18 18.38
N GLU A 181 -12.83 9.02 19.29
CA GLU A 181 -11.72 8.07 19.14
C GLU A 181 -12.21 6.63 19.03
N ILE A 182 -13.18 6.26 19.89
CA ILE A 182 -13.81 4.94 19.85
C ILE A 182 -14.54 4.72 18.52
N ALA A 183 -15.30 5.74 18.08
CA ALA A 183 -16.02 5.67 16.81
C ALA A 183 -15.08 5.54 15.61
N GLU A 184 -13.96 6.26 15.61
CA GLU A 184 -12.93 6.17 14.55
C GLU A 184 -12.28 4.79 14.51
N GLU A 185 -11.91 4.22 15.66
CA GLU A 185 -11.36 2.86 15.74
C GLU A 185 -12.34 1.83 15.17
N GLU A 186 -13.61 1.91 15.56
CA GLU A 186 -14.65 1.02 15.08
C GLU A 186 -14.91 1.18 13.58
N VAL A 187 -14.92 2.41 13.05
CA VAL A 187 -15.09 2.67 11.61
C VAL A 187 -13.93 2.11 10.80
N ILE A 188 -12.69 2.28 11.28
CA ILE A 188 -11.51 1.72 10.59
C ILE A 188 -11.57 0.20 10.62
N ASP A 189 -11.84 -0.41 11.76
CA ASP A 189 -11.91 -1.87 11.91
C ASP A 189 -13.01 -2.46 11.01
N ASN A 190 -14.20 -1.87 11.00
CA ASN A 190 -15.30 -2.27 10.13
C ASN A 190 -14.97 -2.09 8.64
N THR A 191 -14.26 -1.02 8.28
CA THR A 191 -13.80 -0.77 6.90
C THR A 191 -12.82 -1.86 6.48
N LEU A 192 -11.84 -2.21 7.31
CA LEU A 192 -10.88 -3.26 7.03
C LEU A 192 -11.55 -4.63 6.91
N LYS A 193 -12.48 -4.96 7.82
CA LYS A 193 -13.26 -6.20 7.76
C LYS A 193 -14.11 -6.30 6.50
N LYS A 194 -14.82 -5.22 6.12
CA LYS A 194 -15.64 -5.14 4.91
C LYS A 194 -14.79 -5.40 3.66
N ASN A 195 -13.59 -4.85 3.62
CA ASN A 195 -12.65 -5.01 2.50
C ASN A 195 -11.85 -6.32 2.55
N ARG A 196 -12.09 -7.19 3.52
CA ARG A 196 -11.33 -8.44 3.71
C ARG A 196 -9.83 -8.19 3.72
N PHE A 197 -9.41 -7.19 4.48
CA PHE A 197 -8.02 -6.73 4.52
C PHE A 197 -7.02 -7.84 4.84
N ASP A 198 -7.41 -8.87 5.58
CA ASP A 198 -6.54 -10.04 5.84
C ASP A 198 -6.08 -10.73 4.56
N ASN A 199 -6.92 -10.79 3.53
CA ASN A 199 -6.55 -11.35 2.24
C ASN A 199 -5.59 -10.42 1.47
N VAL A 200 -5.83 -9.11 1.54
CA VAL A 200 -4.92 -8.08 0.98
C VAL A 200 -3.56 -8.15 1.69
N LYS A 201 -3.56 -8.23 3.03
CA LYS A 201 -2.37 -8.34 3.87
C LYS A 201 -1.53 -9.57 3.52
N LYS A 202 -2.16 -10.74 3.32
CA LYS A 202 -1.46 -11.97 2.94
C LYS A 202 -0.73 -11.81 1.61
N ARG A 203 -1.39 -11.24 0.60
CA ARG A 203 -0.77 -10.98 -0.72
C ARG A 203 0.34 -9.95 -0.61
N PHE A 204 0.08 -8.86 0.08
CA PHE A 204 1.04 -7.80 0.34
C PHE A 204 2.31 -8.33 1.02
N ASN A 205 2.18 -9.11 2.10
CA ASN A 205 3.30 -9.68 2.82
C ASN A 205 4.09 -10.69 1.96
N TYR A 206 3.40 -11.49 1.15
CA TYR A 206 4.06 -12.41 0.24
C TYR A 206 4.89 -11.66 -0.81
N ASP A 207 4.34 -10.61 -1.41
CA ASP A 207 5.08 -9.79 -2.37
C ASP A 207 6.22 -9.01 -1.72
N LEU A 208 6.03 -8.50 -0.51
CA LEU A 208 7.10 -7.83 0.24
C LEU A 208 8.30 -8.76 0.48
N VAL A 209 8.05 -10.03 0.83
CA VAL A 209 9.12 -11.03 1.03
C VAL A 209 9.76 -11.44 -0.29
N THR A 210 8.96 -11.57 -1.37
CA THR A 210 9.43 -12.11 -2.65
C THR A 210 10.04 -11.06 -3.55
N LEU A 211 9.43 -9.88 -3.62
CA LEU A 211 9.76 -8.80 -4.54
C LEU A 211 10.48 -7.63 -3.86
N GLY A 212 10.42 -7.55 -2.53
CA GLY A 212 10.91 -6.40 -1.75
C GLY A 212 9.97 -5.21 -1.75
N VAL A 213 8.83 -5.27 -2.46
CA VAL A 213 7.83 -4.20 -2.56
C VAL A 213 6.45 -4.79 -2.40
N GLY A 214 5.62 -4.18 -1.57
CA GLY A 214 4.21 -4.49 -1.41
C GLY A 214 3.36 -3.24 -1.64
N CYS A 215 2.23 -3.37 -2.33
CA CYS A 215 1.38 -2.25 -2.69
C CYS A 215 -0.08 -2.50 -2.32
N ALA A 216 -0.69 -1.50 -1.69
CA ALA A 216 -2.12 -1.44 -1.43
C ALA A 216 -2.64 -0.06 -1.86
N LYS A 217 -3.87 -0.02 -2.35
CA LYS A 217 -4.52 1.21 -2.81
C LYS A 217 -5.80 1.41 -2.03
N THR A 218 -5.96 2.60 -1.47
CA THR A 218 -7.23 3.05 -0.91
C THR A 218 -7.96 3.92 -1.93
N SER A 219 -9.23 3.69 -2.09
CA SER A 219 -10.09 4.52 -2.94
C SER A 219 -11.46 4.70 -2.28
N TRP A 220 -12.16 5.75 -2.71
CA TRP A 220 -13.51 6.02 -2.23
C TRP A 220 -14.50 5.94 -3.40
N ASN A 221 -15.61 5.26 -3.15
CA ASN A 221 -16.70 5.15 -4.10
C ASN A 221 -18.03 5.41 -3.38
N PRO A 222 -18.96 6.27 -3.90
CA PRO A 222 -20.24 6.52 -3.27
C PRO A 222 -21.07 5.28 -2.98
N ALA A 223 -20.96 4.23 -3.82
CA ALA A 223 -21.70 2.99 -3.64
C ALA A 223 -21.12 2.07 -2.58
N ASN A 224 -19.79 1.99 -2.49
CA ASN A 224 -19.08 1.03 -1.63
C ASN A 224 -18.42 1.67 -0.41
N GLY A 225 -18.32 3.00 -0.37
CA GLY A 225 -17.54 3.73 0.63
C GLY A 225 -16.03 3.59 0.38
N VAL A 226 -15.26 3.51 1.43
CA VAL A 226 -13.82 3.31 1.35
C VAL A 226 -13.51 1.86 0.97
N THR A 227 -12.74 1.67 -0.10
CA THR A 227 -12.23 0.38 -0.54
C THR A 227 -10.72 0.31 -0.35
N VAL A 228 -10.22 -0.85 0.05
CA VAL A 228 -8.80 -1.15 0.22
C VAL A 228 -8.48 -2.36 -0.65
N ASP A 229 -7.77 -2.12 -1.74
CA ASP A 229 -7.48 -3.12 -2.75
C ASP A 229 -5.98 -3.44 -2.80
N TYR A 230 -5.68 -4.69 -3.11
CA TYR A 230 -4.33 -5.10 -3.42
C TYR A 230 -3.93 -4.60 -4.81
N VAL A 231 -2.73 -4.04 -4.93
CA VAL A 231 -2.12 -3.67 -6.22
C VAL A 231 -0.92 -4.56 -6.48
N ASP A 232 -0.86 -5.15 -7.68
CA ASP A 232 0.28 -5.94 -8.08
C ASP A 232 1.50 -5.05 -8.35
N PRO A 233 2.62 -5.20 -7.61
CA PRO A 233 3.83 -4.43 -7.83
C PRO A 233 4.39 -4.53 -9.27
N ALA A 234 4.12 -5.62 -9.98
CA ALA A 234 4.52 -5.77 -11.38
C ALA A 234 3.83 -4.76 -12.32
N ASN A 235 2.63 -4.32 -11.96
CA ASN A 235 1.85 -3.33 -12.72
C ASN A 235 2.03 -1.89 -12.21
N LEU A 236 2.95 -1.68 -11.27
CA LEU A 236 3.19 -0.37 -10.71
C LEU A 236 4.17 0.42 -11.57
N ILE A 237 3.85 1.69 -11.78
CA ILE A 237 4.73 2.70 -12.39
C ILE A 237 4.93 3.83 -11.39
N TYR A 238 6.15 4.31 -11.27
CA TYR A 238 6.50 5.37 -10.34
C TYR A 238 7.70 6.17 -10.85
N SER A 239 7.86 7.39 -10.35
CA SER A 239 9.03 8.20 -10.68
C SER A 239 10.30 7.55 -10.15
N TYR A 240 11.44 7.91 -10.76
CA TYR A 240 12.73 7.45 -10.26
C TYR A 240 12.89 7.84 -8.78
N THR A 241 13.35 6.90 -7.97
CA THR A 241 13.65 7.10 -6.56
C THR A 241 14.97 6.42 -6.21
N GLU A 242 15.75 7.04 -5.35
CA GLU A 242 16.91 6.45 -4.67
C GLU A 242 16.59 6.12 -3.21
N ASP A 243 15.45 6.62 -2.70
CA ASP A 243 15.03 6.38 -1.33
C ASP A 243 14.30 5.04 -1.22
N PRO A 244 14.75 4.14 -0.31
CA PRO A 244 14.07 2.88 -0.03
C PRO A 244 12.65 3.07 0.56
N ASN A 245 12.33 4.23 1.13
CA ASN A 245 11.02 4.55 1.68
C ASN A 245 10.08 5.22 0.68
N PHE A 246 10.55 5.51 -0.55
CA PHE A 246 9.78 6.17 -1.60
C PHE A 246 9.29 7.58 -1.25
N GLU A 247 9.99 8.32 -0.38
CA GLU A 247 9.59 9.67 0.04
C GLU A 247 9.83 10.73 -1.05
N ASP A 248 10.72 10.46 -2.01
CA ASP A 248 11.10 11.35 -3.11
C ASP A 248 10.27 11.17 -4.39
N ILE A 249 9.31 10.24 -4.40
CA ILE A 249 8.46 10.02 -5.58
C ILE A 249 7.46 11.16 -5.76
N TYR A 250 7.27 11.60 -7.00
CA TYR A 250 6.31 12.63 -7.36
C TYR A 250 5.14 12.13 -8.23
N TYR A 251 5.21 10.92 -8.74
CA TYR A 251 4.05 10.22 -9.28
C TYR A 251 4.12 8.72 -8.99
N VAL A 252 2.95 8.14 -8.84
CA VAL A 252 2.73 6.69 -8.77
C VAL A 252 1.46 6.37 -9.55
N GLY A 253 1.47 5.27 -10.26
CA GLY A 253 0.32 4.83 -11.06
C GLY A 253 0.25 3.31 -11.15
N GLU A 254 -0.91 2.82 -11.49
CA GLU A 254 -1.18 1.41 -11.72
C GLU A 254 -1.61 1.18 -13.17
N VAL A 255 -0.97 0.24 -13.84
CA VAL A 255 -1.35 -0.18 -15.19
C VAL A 255 -2.40 -1.27 -15.08
N LYS A 256 -3.60 -0.99 -15.59
CA LYS A 256 -4.73 -1.93 -15.62
C LYS A 256 -5.22 -2.17 -17.03
N SER A 257 -5.59 -3.41 -17.33
CA SER A 257 -6.42 -3.74 -18.47
C SER A 257 -7.89 -3.62 -18.08
N VAL A 258 -8.60 -2.70 -18.70
CA VAL A 258 -10.00 -2.38 -18.38
C VAL A 258 -10.86 -2.58 -19.63
N ASN A 259 -12.05 -3.14 -19.46
CA ASN A 259 -13.04 -3.21 -20.55
C ASN A 259 -13.62 -1.82 -20.84
N LEU A 260 -14.03 -1.59 -22.08
CA LEU A 260 -14.65 -0.31 -22.47
C LEU A 260 -15.93 0.00 -21.67
N ALA A 261 -16.72 -1.03 -21.33
CA ALA A 261 -17.91 -0.87 -20.52
C ALA A 261 -17.59 -0.40 -19.10
N ASP A 262 -16.54 -0.95 -18.48
CA ASP A 262 -16.07 -0.54 -17.16
C ASP A 262 -15.47 0.87 -17.19
N LEU A 263 -14.78 1.21 -18.29
CA LEU A 263 -14.23 2.55 -18.49
C LEU A 263 -15.35 3.59 -18.57
N LYS A 264 -16.44 3.31 -19.31
CA LYS A 264 -17.63 4.18 -19.39
C LYS A 264 -18.32 4.34 -18.04
N THR A 265 -18.32 3.29 -17.21
CA THR A 265 -18.90 3.34 -15.86
C THR A 265 -18.03 4.20 -14.93
N GLN A 266 -16.71 4.11 -15.04
CA GLN A 266 -15.78 4.91 -14.24
C GLN A 266 -15.74 6.39 -14.66
N PHE A 267 -15.92 6.64 -15.96
CA PHE A 267 -15.86 7.98 -16.56
C PHE A 267 -17.14 8.27 -17.35
N PRO A 268 -18.29 8.50 -16.68
CA PRO A 268 -19.58 8.67 -17.35
C PRO A 268 -19.67 9.95 -18.18
N TYR A 269 -18.73 10.88 -18.01
CA TYR A 269 -18.65 12.14 -18.77
C TYR A 269 -17.98 12.00 -20.14
N LEU A 270 -17.39 10.84 -20.47
CA LEU A 270 -16.80 10.60 -21.78
C LEU A 270 -17.90 10.44 -22.83
N SER A 271 -17.76 11.17 -23.94
CA SER A 271 -18.66 11.05 -25.09
C SER A 271 -18.45 9.72 -25.83
N ASP A 272 -19.46 9.30 -26.61
CA ASP A 272 -19.36 8.10 -27.41
C ASP A 272 -18.27 8.22 -28.51
N GLU A 273 -18.02 9.44 -29.01
CA GLU A 273 -16.94 9.72 -29.97
C GLU A 273 -15.56 9.55 -29.35
N GLU A 274 -15.34 10.02 -28.11
CA GLU A 274 -14.10 9.82 -27.36
C GLU A 274 -13.88 8.33 -27.04
N MET A 275 -14.93 7.60 -26.70
CA MET A 275 -14.87 6.17 -26.49
C MET A 275 -14.48 5.40 -27.75
N GLU A 276 -15.00 5.79 -28.94
CA GLU A 276 -14.54 5.24 -30.21
C GLU A 276 -13.08 5.55 -30.52
N GLN A 277 -12.61 6.75 -30.18
CA GLN A 277 -11.20 7.10 -30.35
C GLN A 277 -10.30 6.25 -29.45
N ILE A 278 -10.69 6.05 -28.19
CA ILE A 278 -9.98 5.17 -27.25
C ILE A 278 -9.93 3.73 -27.79
N GLN A 279 -11.04 3.24 -28.33
CA GLN A 279 -11.11 1.90 -28.94
C GLN A 279 -10.19 1.74 -30.15
N LYS A 280 -10.08 2.80 -30.96
CA LYS A 280 -9.23 2.82 -32.18
C LYS A 280 -7.76 3.07 -31.86
N TYR A 281 -7.41 3.46 -30.61
CA TYR A 281 -6.04 3.75 -30.24
C TYR A 281 -5.20 2.46 -30.22
N PRO A 282 -4.22 2.31 -31.12
CA PRO A 282 -3.52 1.03 -31.31
C PRO A 282 -2.54 0.67 -30.18
N GLY A 283 -2.46 1.48 -29.16
CA GLY A 283 -1.36 1.48 -28.21
C GLY A 283 -1.21 0.27 -27.30
N ASN A 284 -2.25 -0.57 -27.16
CA ASN A 284 -2.19 -1.59 -26.11
C ASN A 284 -2.22 -3.05 -26.58
N SER A 285 -2.80 -3.34 -27.75
CA SER A 285 -2.91 -4.73 -28.16
C SER A 285 -1.60 -5.33 -28.71
N GLU A 286 -0.74 -4.50 -29.26
CA GLU A 286 0.53 -4.96 -29.84
C GLU A 286 1.59 -5.20 -28.75
N TYR A 287 1.63 -4.36 -27.72
CA TYR A 287 2.53 -4.53 -26.58
C TYR A 287 2.16 -5.73 -25.69
N LEU A 288 0.88 -5.93 -25.46
CA LEU A 288 0.38 -7.08 -24.70
C LEU A 288 0.37 -8.38 -25.53
N ARG A 289 0.14 -8.30 -26.86
CA ARG A 289 0.11 -9.46 -27.74
C ARG A 289 1.50 -10.02 -28.03
N ASN A 290 2.52 -9.19 -28.16
CA ASN A 290 3.91 -9.63 -28.23
C ASN A 290 4.41 -10.22 -26.91
N TRP A 291 3.69 -9.96 -25.82
CA TRP A 291 4.03 -10.46 -24.50
C TRP A 291 3.34 -11.80 -24.18
N SER A 292 2.07 -11.98 -24.55
CA SER A 292 1.35 -13.25 -24.40
C SER A 292 1.80 -14.34 -25.40
N GLY A 293 2.27 -13.96 -26.58
CA GLY A 293 2.70 -14.91 -27.60
C GLY A 293 4.09 -15.53 -27.39
N ARG A 294 4.84 -15.09 -26.38
CA ARG A 294 6.16 -15.67 -26.05
C ARG A 294 6.13 -16.75 -24.98
N ASN A 295 5.04 -16.90 -24.27
CA ASN A 295 4.92 -17.88 -23.19
C ASN A 295 4.21 -19.19 -23.59
N ASP A 296 3.64 -19.27 -24.79
CA ASP A 296 2.94 -20.47 -25.25
C ASP A 296 3.79 -21.41 -26.13
N GLU A 297 5.06 -21.07 -26.37
CA GLU A 297 5.99 -21.89 -27.17
C GLU A 297 7.27 -22.32 -26.42
N GLN A 298 7.22 -22.53 -25.09
CA GLN A 298 8.31 -23.19 -24.40
C GLN A 298 7.80 -24.15 -23.33
#